data_e0ed11337a909669a193e5ee8c71d368
#
_entry.id   e0ed11337a909669a193e5ee8c71d368
#
_cell.length_a   1.000
_cell.length_b   1.000
_cell.length_c   1.000
_cell.angle_alpha   90.00
_cell.angle_beta   90.00
_cell.angle_gamma   90.00
#
_symmetry.space_group_name_H-M   'P 1'
#
loop_
_entity.id
_entity.type
_entity.pdbx_description
1 polymer ?
#
loop_
_entity_poly.entity_id
_entity_poly.type
_entity_poly.pdbx_seq_one_letter_code
_entity_poly.pdbx_strand_id
1 'polypeptide(L)'
;MDVLERTTLPASDPELYAAIAAEELRQRENLELIASENYASRAVREASASVMTNKYAEGYPGKRYYGGCEYVDVAERLAIERAKAIFGAEHANVQPHAGAQANMAVFMAMLAPGDTILGMKIDHGGHLTHGTKVSFSGKLYHAIAYGVRKDTELIDYDEVFALAREHKPKLIVAGASAYPRTMDYAPFAEIAREIGAYFLVDMAHIAGLVATGAHPSPVPLADFVTTTTHKTLRGPRGGLILSKAAHGAAIDKSVFPGIQGGPMMHTIAAKAVAFGEALRPEFARYQERVIENARAMGEELQRAGARLVAGGTDTHLLLVDLGPKGLTGKAVEGYLDEIKITVNKNGIPFDPQKPAVTSGIRIGSPAITTRGMGVAEAREIGKIIGEALDDVGPRERMARLAGRVAELTARFEVP
;
A
#
# COMPACT_ATOMS: atom_id res chain seq x y z
N MET A 1 -9.39 -40.83 -10.60
CA MET A 1 -9.38 -39.37 -10.87
C MET A 1 -10.65 -38.64 -10.36
N ASP A 2 -11.73 -39.34 -10.13
CA ASP A 2 -13.04 -38.71 -9.82
C ASP A 2 -13.21 -38.12 -8.41
N VAL A 3 -12.36 -38.50 -7.45
CA VAL A 3 -12.52 -38.09 -6.04
C VAL A 3 -11.90 -36.68 -5.77
N LEU A 4 -10.79 -36.33 -6.39
CA LEU A 4 -10.10 -35.06 -6.13
C LEU A 4 -10.76 -33.85 -6.82
N GLU A 5 -11.42 -34.04 -7.96
CA GLU A 5 -11.99 -32.95 -8.75
C GLU A 5 -13.34 -32.45 -8.22
N ARG A 6 -14.04 -33.21 -7.38
CA ARG A 6 -15.36 -32.88 -6.83
C ARG A 6 -15.37 -32.57 -5.34
N THR A 7 -14.20 -32.67 -4.70
CA THR A 7 -14.09 -32.48 -3.27
C THR A 7 -13.98 -30.98 -2.96
N THR A 8 -14.88 -30.48 -2.14
CA THR A 8 -14.82 -29.07 -1.65
C THR A 8 -13.68 -28.93 -0.63
N LEU A 9 -13.20 -27.69 -0.43
CA LEU A 9 -12.12 -27.43 0.54
C LEU A 9 -12.42 -27.99 1.95
N PRO A 10 -13.64 -27.84 2.53
CA PRO A 10 -13.95 -28.44 3.83
C PRO A 10 -13.78 -29.95 3.89
N ALA A 11 -14.01 -30.63 2.79
CA ALA A 11 -13.88 -32.11 2.72
C ALA A 11 -12.45 -32.56 2.33
N SER A 12 -11.70 -31.71 1.61
CA SER A 12 -10.34 -32.01 1.17
C SER A 12 -9.30 -31.68 2.23
N ASP A 13 -9.48 -30.54 2.91
CA ASP A 13 -8.56 -30.04 3.93
C ASP A 13 -9.34 -29.28 5.02
N PRO A 14 -9.91 -30.01 5.98
CA PRO A 14 -10.71 -29.42 7.06
C PRO A 14 -9.90 -28.52 7.98
N GLU A 15 -8.61 -28.75 8.15
CA GLU A 15 -7.73 -27.94 9.00
C GLU A 15 -7.50 -26.55 8.35
N LEU A 16 -7.17 -26.52 7.07
CA LEU A 16 -7.03 -25.25 6.33
C LEU A 16 -8.39 -24.51 6.25
N TYR A 17 -9.49 -25.25 6.02
CA TYR A 17 -10.81 -24.63 6.02
C TYR A 17 -11.16 -23.97 7.36
N ALA A 18 -10.83 -24.61 8.48
CA ALA A 18 -11.03 -24.05 9.80
C ALA A 18 -10.21 -22.76 10.01
N ALA A 19 -8.95 -22.72 9.52
CA ALA A 19 -8.12 -21.53 9.58
C ALA A 19 -8.70 -20.36 8.75
N ILE A 20 -9.22 -20.64 7.55
CA ILE A 20 -9.89 -19.63 6.72
C ILE A 20 -11.16 -19.10 7.40
N ALA A 21 -11.98 -19.99 7.96
CA ALA A 21 -13.19 -19.61 8.67
C ALA A 21 -12.88 -18.74 9.93
N ALA A 22 -11.80 -19.07 10.64
CA ALA A 22 -11.32 -18.27 11.77
C ALA A 22 -10.86 -16.88 11.34
N GLU A 23 -10.15 -16.74 10.20
CA GLU A 23 -9.76 -15.45 9.64
C GLU A 23 -10.99 -14.63 9.16
N GLU A 24 -11.99 -15.27 8.55
CA GLU A 24 -13.26 -14.59 8.22
C GLU A 24 -13.93 -14.02 9.47
N LEU A 25 -13.95 -14.80 10.56
CA LEU A 25 -14.51 -14.35 11.83
C LEU A 25 -13.70 -13.19 12.41
N ARG A 26 -12.36 -13.28 12.42
CA ARG A 26 -11.48 -12.21 12.86
C ARG A 26 -11.75 -10.92 12.09
N GLN A 27 -11.85 -10.96 10.77
CA GLN A 27 -12.14 -9.80 9.94
C GLN A 27 -13.51 -9.17 10.25
N ARG A 28 -14.52 -9.96 10.57
CA ARG A 28 -15.84 -9.46 10.98
C ARG A 28 -15.83 -8.78 12.33
N GLU A 29 -15.13 -9.35 13.31
CA GLU A 29 -15.13 -8.91 14.70
C GLU A 29 -14.15 -7.77 14.98
N ASN A 30 -13.06 -7.65 14.19
CA ASN A 30 -12.04 -6.65 14.42
C ASN A 30 -12.28 -5.38 13.59
N LEU A 31 -11.85 -4.24 14.13
CA LEU A 31 -11.65 -3.01 13.36
C LEU A 31 -10.24 -3.06 12.74
N GLU A 32 -10.18 -3.28 11.42
CA GLU A 32 -8.93 -3.30 10.67
C GLU A 32 -8.49 -1.88 10.35
N LEU A 33 -7.39 -1.45 10.96
CA LEU A 33 -6.81 -0.11 10.80
C LEU A 33 -5.36 -0.15 10.31
N ILE A 34 -4.84 -1.28 9.87
CA ILE A 34 -3.55 -1.32 9.18
C ILE A 34 -3.69 -0.55 7.86
N ALA A 35 -2.94 0.54 7.70
CA ALA A 35 -3.08 1.47 6.58
C ALA A 35 -2.82 0.84 5.20
N SER A 36 -2.14 -0.31 5.15
CA SER A 36 -1.85 -1.08 3.93
C SER A 36 -2.86 -2.21 3.66
N GLU A 37 -3.92 -2.33 4.46
CA GLU A 37 -4.95 -3.35 4.29
C GLU A 37 -6.28 -2.77 3.85
N ASN A 38 -7.05 -3.59 3.14
CA ASN A 38 -8.37 -3.25 2.64
C ASN A 38 -9.13 -4.54 2.31
N TYR A 39 -10.44 -4.45 2.17
CA TYR A 39 -11.29 -5.56 1.76
C TYR A 39 -11.54 -5.48 0.25
N ALA A 40 -11.07 -6.49 -0.49
CA ALA A 40 -11.38 -6.64 -1.90
C ALA A 40 -12.88 -6.97 -2.09
N SER A 41 -13.48 -6.45 -3.15
CA SER A 41 -14.86 -6.75 -3.47
C SER A 41 -15.08 -8.25 -3.76
N ARG A 42 -16.31 -8.71 -3.63
CA ARG A 42 -16.68 -10.09 -3.98
C ARG A 42 -16.26 -10.43 -5.41
N ALA A 43 -16.49 -9.54 -6.38
CA ALA A 43 -16.13 -9.76 -7.78
C ALA A 43 -14.61 -9.92 -7.98
N VAL A 44 -13.79 -9.15 -7.24
CA VAL A 44 -12.32 -9.30 -7.23
C VAL A 44 -11.91 -10.66 -6.68
N ARG A 45 -12.54 -11.13 -5.59
CA ARG A 45 -12.27 -12.44 -5.00
C ARG A 45 -12.70 -13.60 -5.91
N GLU A 46 -13.86 -13.50 -6.55
CA GLU A 46 -14.34 -14.47 -7.53
C GLU A 46 -13.39 -14.58 -8.75
N ALA A 47 -12.91 -13.46 -9.26
CA ALA A 47 -11.91 -13.45 -10.34
C ALA A 47 -10.58 -14.09 -9.90
N SER A 48 -10.14 -13.85 -8.66
CA SER A 48 -8.94 -14.47 -8.08
C SER A 48 -9.07 -15.98 -7.92
N ALA A 49 -10.27 -16.50 -7.68
CA ALA A 49 -10.56 -17.93 -7.54
C ALA A 49 -10.94 -18.60 -8.88
N SER A 50 -10.77 -17.91 -10.00
CA SER A 50 -11.19 -18.42 -11.31
C SER A 50 -10.27 -19.50 -11.88
N VAL A 51 -10.77 -20.24 -12.87
CA VAL A 51 -10.02 -21.25 -13.64
C VAL A 51 -8.79 -20.69 -14.38
N MET A 52 -8.63 -19.38 -14.45
CA MET A 52 -7.45 -18.74 -15.04
C MET A 52 -6.15 -19.07 -14.27
N THR A 53 -6.24 -19.56 -13.04
CA THR A 53 -5.10 -20.09 -12.29
C THR A 53 -4.43 -21.30 -12.98
N ASN A 54 -5.17 -22.03 -13.82
CA ASN A 54 -4.67 -23.22 -14.49
C ASN A 54 -3.85 -22.88 -15.76
N LYS A 55 -3.89 -21.62 -16.24
CA LYS A 55 -3.30 -21.26 -17.54
C LYS A 55 -1.90 -20.72 -17.45
N TYR A 56 -0.96 -21.37 -18.11
CA TYR A 56 0.42 -20.91 -18.29
C TYR A 56 0.51 -19.93 -19.47
N ALA A 57 0.94 -18.68 -19.24
CA ALA A 57 0.84 -17.61 -20.24
C ALA A 57 2.09 -16.72 -20.31
N GLU A 58 3.30 -17.33 -20.36
CA GLU A 58 4.55 -16.57 -20.56
C GLU A 58 4.51 -15.71 -21.81
N GLY A 59 5.09 -14.53 -21.72
CA GLY A 59 5.03 -13.49 -22.74
C GLY A 59 3.92 -12.48 -22.46
N TYR A 60 3.41 -11.84 -23.50
CA TYR A 60 2.44 -10.74 -23.43
C TYR A 60 1.27 -10.98 -24.39
N PRO A 61 0.12 -10.29 -24.24
CA PRO A 61 -1.03 -10.47 -25.11
C PRO A 61 -0.69 -10.43 -26.60
N GLY A 62 -1.04 -11.48 -27.34
CA GLY A 62 -0.72 -11.65 -28.75
C GLY A 62 0.72 -12.08 -29.06
N LYS A 63 1.58 -12.20 -28.05
CA LYS A 63 2.99 -12.64 -28.17
C LYS A 63 3.32 -13.62 -27.05
N ARG A 64 2.54 -14.70 -26.93
CA ARG A 64 2.73 -15.76 -25.93
C ARG A 64 3.66 -16.84 -26.43
N TYR A 65 4.35 -17.48 -25.49
CA TYR A 65 5.17 -18.65 -25.77
C TYR A 65 4.36 -19.96 -25.83
N TYR A 66 3.09 -19.91 -25.37
CA TYR A 66 2.20 -21.08 -25.29
C TYR A 66 0.88 -20.82 -26.02
N GLY A 67 0.27 -21.90 -26.57
CA GLY A 67 -1.06 -21.85 -27.17
C GLY A 67 -2.19 -21.74 -26.12
N GLY A 68 -3.42 -21.52 -26.58
CA GLY A 68 -4.62 -21.47 -25.75
C GLY A 68 -4.70 -20.22 -24.84
N CYS A 69 -4.13 -19.09 -25.26
CA CYS A 69 -4.07 -17.87 -24.49
C CYS A 69 -5.12 -16.82 -24.90
N GLU A 70 -6.02 -17.13 -25.82
CA GLU A 70 -7.01 -16.19 -26.37
C GLU A 70 -7.84 -15.49 -25.29
N TYR A 71 -8.27 -16.19 -24.25
CA TYR A 71 -9.11 -15.63 -23.18
C TYR A 71 -8.30 -14.93 -22.07
N VAL A 72 -7.14 -15.45 -21.72
CA VAL A 72 -6.25 -14.77 -20.75
C VAL A 72 -5.67 -13.49 -21.33
N ASP A 73 -5.49 -13.43 -22.66
CA ASP A 73 -5.13 -12.21 -23.39
C ASP A 73 -6.19 -11.13 -23.25
N VAL A 74 -7.47 -11.50 -23.26
CA VAL A 74 -8.57 -10.55 -23.01
C VAL A 74 -8.46 -9.97 -21.60
N ALA A 75 -8.24 -10.82 -20.60
CA ALA A 75 -8.13 -10.38 -19.20
C ALA A 75 -6.95 -9.43 -19.01
N GLU A 76 -5.78 -9.74 -19.58
CA GLU A 76 -4.60 -8.91 -19.44
C GLU A 76 -4.73 -7.58 -20.21
N ARG A 77 -5.26 -7.59 -21.44
CA ARG A 77 -5.57 -6.35 -22.17
C ARG A 77 -6.53 -5.44 -21.41
N LEU A 78 -7.60 -5.99 -20.84
CA LEU A 78 -8.54 -5.22 -20.01
C LEU A 78 -7.84 -4.59 -18.80
N ALA A 79 -6.96 -5.33 -18.12
CA ALA A 79 -6.20 -4.80 -17.00
C ALA A 79 -5.26 -3.65 -17.43
N ILE A 80 -4.53 -3.83 -18.53
CA ILE A 80 -3.62 -2.82 -19.09
C ILE A 80 -4.39 -1.55 -19.48
N GLU A 81 -5.46 -1.69 -20.26
CA GLU A 81 -6.25 -0.56 -20.77
C GLU A 81 -6.90 0.22 -19.62
N ARG A 82 -7.47 -0.47 -18.65
CA ARG A 82 -8.08 0.15 -17.47
C ARG A 82 -7.04 0.85 -16.60
N ALA A 83 -5.88 0.25 -16.36
CA ALA A 83 -4.78 0.90 -15.64
C ALA A 83 -4.33 2.19 -16.34
N LYS A 84 -4.15 2.15 -17.67
CA LYS A 84 -3.82 3.34 -18.46
C LYS A 84 -4.91 4.40 -18.37
N ALA A 85 -6.17 4.02 -18.43
CA ALA A 85 -7.30 4.96 -18.36
C ALA A 85 -7.41 5.63 -16.97
N ILE A 86 -7.20 4.89 -15.86
CA ILE A 86 -7.26 5.41 -14.50
C ILE A 86 -6.18 6.47 -14.28
N PHE A 87 -4.95 6.19 -14.70
CA PHE A 87 -3.79 6.99 -14.31
C PHE A 87 -3.29 7.93 -15.42
N GLY A 88 -3.87 7.85 -16.62
CA GLY A 88 -3.40 8.63 -17.78
C GLY A 88 -2.00 8.20 -18.27
N ALA A 89 -1.63 6.94 -18.09
CA ALA A 89 -0.31 6.44 -18.43
C ALA A 89 -0.19 6.02 -19.90
N GLU A 90 0.98 6.19 -20.48
CA GLU A 90 1.26 5.79 -21.85
C GLU A 90 1.47 4.27 -21.98
N HIS A 91 2.11 3.65 -20.98
CA HIS A 91 2.35 2.22 -20.90
C HIS A 91 2.01 1.68 -19.50
N ALA A 92 1.53 0.43 -19.44
CA ALA A 92 1.25 -0.27 -18.20
C ALA A 92 1.65 -1.74 -18.30
N ASN A 93 2.38 -2.23 -17.29
CA ASN A 93 2.66 -3.65 -17.11
C ASN A 93 1.95 -4.14 -15.84
N VAL A 94 1.01 -5.08 -16.00
CA VAL A 94 0.14 -5.62 -14.94
C VAL A 94 0.62 -6.95 -14.38
N GLN A 95 1.73 -7.49 -14.89
CA GLN A 95 2.25 -8.80 -14.50
C GLN A 95 3.00 -8.86 -13.15
N PRO A 96 3.57 -7.76 -12.57
CA PRO A 96 4.26 -7.88 -11.31
C PRO A 96 3.40 -8.54 -10.23
N HIS A 97 3.98 -9.56 -9.55
CA HIS A 97 3.28 -10.32 -8.50
C HIS A 97 3.12 -9.51 -7.21
N ALA A 98 4.00 -8.54 -6.97
CA ALA A 98 3.96 -7.65 -5.81
C ALA A 98 4.57 -6.27 -6.13
N GLY A 99 4.31 -5.26 -5.29
CA GLY A 99 4.92 -3.93 -5.43
C GLY A 99 6.46 -3.97 -5.37
N ALA A 100 7.03 -4.82 -4.51
CA ALA A 100 8.49 -5.00 -4.44
C ALA A 100 9.08 -5.51 -5.76
N GLN A 101 8.38 -6.41 -6.47
CA GLN A 101 8.79 -6.90 -7.79
C GLN A 101 8.57 -5.84 -8.89
N ALA A 102 7.55 -5.01 -8.76
CA ALA A 102 7.37 -3.86 -9.65
C ALA A 102 8.55 -2.88 -9.54
N ASN A 103 8.97 -2.54 -8.31
CA ASN A 103 10.16 -1.72 -8.08
C ASN A 103 11.41 -2.41 -8.61
N MET A 104 11.60 -3.70 -8.32
CA MET A 104 12.76 -4.47 -8.78
C MET A 104 12.85 -4.48 -10.32
N ALA A 105 11.72 -4.61 -11.01
CA ALA A 105 11.70 -4.59 -12.48
C ALA A 105 12.20 -3.25 -13.04
N VAL A 106 11.78 -2.12 -12.47
CA VAL A 106 12.25 -0.79 -12.87
C VAL A 106 13.75 -0.65 -12.60
N PHE A 107 14.21 -1.04 -11.42
CA PHE A 107 15.63 -0.97 -11.07
C PHE A 107 16.48 -1.81 -12.04
N MET A 108 16.11 -3.05 -12.28
CA MET A 108 16.86 -3.94 -13.18
C MET A 108 16.78 -3.53 -14.66
N ALA A 109 15.72 -2.85 -15.07
CA ALA A 109 15.61 -2.34 -16.44
C ALA A 109 16.54 -1.15 -16.69
N MET A 110 16.76 -0.29 -15.67
CA MET A 110 17.42 1.01 -15.83
C MET A 110 18.79 1.09 -15.21
N LEU A 111 19.15 0.20 -14.31
CA LEU A 111 20.38 0.28 -13.51
C LEU A 111 21.24 -0.98 -13.65
N ALA A 112 22.53 -0.80 -13.47
CA ALA A 112 23.48 -1.88 -13.23
C ALA A 112 23.74 -2.05 -11.72
N PRO A 113 24.07 -3.26 -11.23
CA PRO A 113 24.52 -3.45 -9.85
C PRO A 113 25.65 -2.49 -9.48
N GLY A 114 25.55 -1.86 -8.30
CA GLY A 114 26.48 -0.84 -7.82
C GLY A 114 26.13 0.60 -8.20
N ASP A 115 25.16 0.81 -9.09
CA ASP A 115 24.68 2.17 -9.39
C ASP A 115 24.11 2.86 -8.15
N THR A 116 24.24 4.19 -8.08
CA THR A 116 23.73 4.97 -6.97
C THR A 116 22.24 5.27 -7.16
N ILE A 117 21.49 5.12 -6.09
CA ILE A 117 20.06 5.48 -5.99
C ILE A 117 19.85 6.44 -4.82
N LEU A 118 18.85 7.32 -4.93
CA LEU A 118 18.41 8.21 -3.85
C LEU A 118 16.96 7.88 -3.50
N GLY A 119 16.70 7.50 -2.24
CA GLY A 119 15.36 7.13 -1.78
C GLY A 119 15.06 7.65 -0.38
N MET A 120 13.80 7.58 0.05
CA MET A 120 13.40 8.03 1.39
C MET A 120 13.88 7.07 2.47
N LYS A 121 14.43 7.60 3.58
CA LYS A 121 14.79 6.82 4.78
C LYS A 121 13.59 6.02 5.29
N ILE A 122 13.82 4.75 5.66
CA ILE A 122 12.75 3.88 6.16
C ILE A 122 12.13 4.37 7.47
N ASP A 123 12.94 4.87 8.37
CA ASP A 123 12.54 5.45 9.66
C ASP A 123 11.85 6.82 9.52
N HIS A 124 11.94 7.46 8.36
CA HIS A 124 11.20 8.67 8.01
C HIS A 124 9.95 8.38 7.13
N GLY A 125 9.59 7.11 6.97
CA GLY A 125 8.39 6.69 6.26
C GLY A 125 8.63 6.04 4.90
N GLY A 126 9.88 5.85 4.45
CA GLY A 126 10.21 5.15 3.20
C GLY A 126 9.76 3.69 3.19
N HIS A 127 9.93 3.02 2.06
CA HIS A 127 9.66 1.59 1.91
C HIS A 127 10.98 0.79 1.90
N LEU A 128 10.92 -0.50 2.26
CA LEU A 128 12.07 -1.41 2.24
C LEU A 128 12.82 -1.40 0.90
N THR A 129 12.09 -1.33 -0.21
CA THR A 129 12.66 -1.33 -1.57
C THR A 129 13.19 0.02 -2.04
N HIS A 130 13.23 1.05 -1.17
CA HIS A 130 13.80 2.36 -1.49
C HIS A 130 15.28 2.50 -1.07
N GLY A 131 16.00 1.38 -0.88
CA GLY A 131 17.42 1.39 -0.57
C GLY A 131 17.81 0.77 0.77
N THR A 132 16.87 0.14 1.50
CA THR A 132 17.17 -0.49 2.79
C THR A 132 18.10 -1.70 2.61
N LYS A 133 19.15 -1.80 3.44
CA LYS A 133 20.22 -2.82 3.36
C LYS A 133 19.71 -4.28 3.37
N VAL A 134 18.55 -4.55 3.96
CA VAL A 134 17.95 -5.89 3.99
C VAL A 134 17.19 -6.25 2.71
N SER A 135 16.82 -5.26 1.89
CA SER A 135 16.12 -5.43 0.62
C SER A 135 17.09 -5.59 -0.55
N PHE A 136 16.57 -6.08 -1.69
CA PHE A 136 17.33 -6.14 -2.94
C PHE A 136 17.96 -4.78 -3.31
N SER A 137 17.23 -3.69 -3.08
CA SER A 137 17.64 -2.34 -3.44
C SER A 137 18.90 -1.88 -2.70
N GLY A 138 19.04 -2.18 -1.41
CA GLY A 138 20.25 -1.86 -0.64
C GLY A 138 21.34 -2.94 -0.72
N LYS A 139 21.05 -4.12 -1.29
CA LYS A 139 22.05 -5.17 -1.53
C LYS A 139 22.75 -5.03 -2.88
N LEU A 140 22.01 -4.57 -3.89
CA LEU A 140 22.51 -4.50 -5.27
C LEU A 140 22.98 -3.10 -5.66
N TYR A 141 22.53 -2.05 -4.99
CA TYR A 141 22.76 -0.65 -5.36
C TYR A 141 23.36 0.15 -4.21
N HIS A 142 24.10 1.20 -4.55
CA HIS A 142 24.61 2.16 -3.57
C HIS A 142 23.46 3.13 -3.19
N ALA A 143 22.83 2.89 -2.05
CA ALA A 143 21.65 3.65 -1.62
C ALA A 143 22.04 4.85 -0.75
N ILE A 144 21.68 6.04 -1.21
CA ILE A 144 21.68 7.29 -0.45
C ILE A 144 20.25 7.56 0.01
N ALA A 145 20.05 8.09 1.21
CA ALA A 145 18.73 8.28 1.77
C ALA A 145 18.48 9.75 2.18
N TYR A 146 17.37 10.33 1.67
CA TYR A 146 16.86 11.63 2.12
C TYR A 146 15.82 11.44 3.22
N GLY A 147 15.53 12.50 3.97
CA GLY A 147 14.62 12.44 5.10
C GLY A 147 13.54 13.51 5.12
N VAL A 148 13.01 13.72 6.30
CA VAL A 148 12.10 14.82 6.63
C VAL A 148 12.81 15.82 7.54
N ARG A 149 12.35 17.07 7.55
CA ARG A 149 12.82 18.11 8.46
C ARG A 149 12.45 17.78 9.89
N LYS A 150 13.32 18.12 10.83
CA LYS A 150 13.10 17.77 12.24
C LYS A 150 11.99 18.61 12.89
N ASP A 151 11.82 19.83 12.44
CA ASP A 151 10.86 20.81 12.97
C ASP A 151 9.43 20.59 12.47
N THR A 152 9.29 20.25 11.19
CA THR A 152 7.98 20.11 10.52
C THR A 152 7.56 18.67 10.24
N GLU A 153 8.52 17.72 10.24
CA GLU A 153 8.36 16.34 9.81
C GLU A 153 7.84 16.20 8.36
N LEU A 154 8.02 17.25 7.55
CA LEU A 154 7.78 17.26 6.12
C LEU A 154 9.06 16.93 5.34
N ILE A 155 8.92 16.39 4.13
CA ILE A 155 10.05 16.06 3.25
C ILE A 155 10.95 17.29 3.11
N ASP A 156 12.25 17.08 3.32
CA ASP A 156 13.27 18.10 3.13
C ASP A 156 13.73 18.13 1.67
N TYR A 157 13.09 18.93 0.85
CA TYR A 157 13.43 19.07 -0.56
C TYR A 157 14.82 19.70 -0.76
N ASP A 158 15.29 20.55 0.16
CA ASP A 158 16.64 21.12 0.10
C ASP A 158 17.70 20.00 0.31
N GLU A 159 17.45 19.06 1.25
CA GLU A 159 18.29 17.86 1.43
C GLU A 159 18.27 17.00 0.16
N VAL A 160 17.10 16.80 -0.46
CA VAL A 160 16.98 16.03 -1.72
C VAL A 160 17.86 16.62 -2.81
N PHE A 161 17.79 17.95 -3.03
CA PHE A 161 18.61 18.65 -4.02
C PHE A 161 20.10 18.55 -3.72
N ALA A 162 20.50 18.78 -2.46
CA ALA A 162 21.90 18.69 -2.04
C ALA A 162 22.48 17.28 -2.27
N LEU A 163 21.81 16.23 -1.79
CA LEU A 163 22.23 14.85 -1.94
C LEU A 163 22.28 14.41 -3.41
N ALA A 164 21.29 14.84 -4.21
CA ALA A 164 21.24 14.49 -5.63
C ALA A 164 22.41 15.11 -6.41
N ARG A 165 22.77 16.37 -6.14
CA ARG A 165 23.91 17.04 -6.77
C ARG A 165 25.27 16.45 -6.34
N GLU A 166 25.40 16.10 -5.05
CA GLU A 166 26.61 15.51 -4.48
C GLU A 166 26.86 14.10 -5.01
N HIS A 167 25.84 13.23 -4.92
CA HIS A 167 25.99 11.80 -5.19
C HIS A 167 25.62 11.38 -6.61
N LYS A 168 24.98 12.25 -7.39
CA LYS A 168 24.56 12.03 -8.79
C LYS A 168 23.92 10.66 -9.00
N PRO A 169 22.84 10.31 -8.25
CA PRO A 169 22.17 9.03 -8.40
C PRO A 169 21.65 8.86 -9.82
N LYS A 170 21.65 7.63 -10.33
CA LYS A 170 21.02 7.30 -11.62
C LYS A 170 19.49 7.17 -11.52
N LEU A 171 18.98 6.94 -10.31
CA LEU A 171 17.54 6.84 -10.03
C LEU A 171 17.20 7.57 -8.74
N ILE A 172 16.23 8.45 -8.81
CA ILE A 172 15.58 9.07 -7.63
C ILE A 172 14.25 8.38 -7.41
N VAL A 173 14.00 7.93 -6.17
CA VAL A 173 12.78 7.24 -5.77
C VAL A 173 12.02 8.11 -4.78
N ALA A 174 10.81 8.55 -5.16
CA ALA A 174 9.84 9.17 -4.27
C ALA A 174 8.72 8.18 -3.93
N GLY A 175 8.03 8.44 -2.82
CA GLY A 175 6.96 7.58 -2.30
C GLY A 175 7.23 7.13 -0.88
N ALA A 176 6.18 6.76 -0.17
CA ALA A 176 6.29 6.44 1.25
C ALA A 176 5.26 5.40 1.70
N SER A 177 5.63 4.65 2.75
CA SER A 177 4.75 3.71 3.46
C SER A 177 4.10 4.33 4.71
N ALA A 178 4.71 5.38 5.27
CA ALA A 178 4.27 6.02 6.51
C ALA A 178 4.52 7.54 6.50
N TYR A 179 4.11 8.21 5.43
CA TYR A 179 4.14 9.66 5.31
C TYR A 179 2.69 10.18 5.20
N PRO A 180 2.19 10.97 6.17
CA PRO A 180 0.77 11.29 6.25
C PRO A 180 0.37 12.51 5.41
N ARG A 181 1.32 13.24 4.82
CA ARG A 181 1.05 14.49 4.08
C ARG A 181 1.07 14.30 2.58
N THR A 182 0.50 15.23 1.86
CA THR A 182 0.61 15.31 0.40
C THR A 182 2.07 15.46 -0.01
N MET A 183 2.48 14.68 -1.00
CA MET A 183 3.83 14.74 -1.56
C MET A 183 3.81 15.58 -2.84
N ASP A 184 4.68 16.59 -2.91
CA ASP A 184 4.93 17.31 -4.15
C ASP A 184 6.01 16.59 -4.97
N TYR A 185 5.68 16.23 -6.19
CA TYR A 185 6.58 15.51 -7.09
C TYR A 185 7.39 16.42 -7.99
N ALA A 186 7.00 17.72 -8.11
CA ALA A 186 7.68 18.64 -9.02
C ALA A 186 9.16 18.87 -8.65
N PRO A 187 9.55 19.07 -7.38
CA PRO A 187 10.96 19.22 -7.00
C PRO A 187 11.79 17.97 -7.34
N PHE A 188 11.24 16.78 -7.15
CA PHE A 188 11.94 15.54 -7.52
C PHE A 188 12.17 15.43 -9.03
N ALA A 189 11.16 15.75 -9.83
CA ALA A 189 11.27 15.76 -11.29
C ALA A 189 12.26 16.80 -11.80
N GLU A 190 12.32 17.96 -11.15
CA GLU A 190 13.27 19.05 -11.45
C GLU A 190 14.70 18.57 -11.25
N ILE A 191 15.03 18.08 -10.05
CA ILE A 191 16.40 17.65 -9.73
C ILE A 191 16.80 16.42 -10.54
N ALA A 192 15.89 15.47 -10.79
CA ALA A 192 16.18 14.33 -11.63
C ALA A 192 16.60 14.75 -13.04
N ARG A 193 15.88 15.73 -13.63
CA ARG A 193 16.20 16.29 -14.94
C ARG A 193 17.54 17.06 -14.92
N GLU A 194 17.80 17.82 -13.85
CA GLU A 194 19.05 18.61 -13.72
C GLU A 194 20.28 17.70 -13.77
N ILE A 195 20.24 16.56 -13.08
CA ILE A 195 21.39 15.65 -12.97
C ILE A 195 21.38 14.51 -14.00
N GLY A 196 20.35 14.39 -14.85
CA GLY A 196 20.17 13.33 -15.83
C GLY A 196 19.82 11.96 -15.22
N ALA A 197 19.13 11.95 -14.08
CA ALA A 197 18.64 10.74 -13.41
C ALA A 197 17.26 10.34 -13.89
N TYR A 198 16.92 9.06 -13.77
CA TYR A 198 15.54 8.59 -13.86
C TYR A 198 14.76 8.98 -12.59
N PHE A 199 13.46 9.21 -12.76
CA PHE A 199 12.54 9.47 -11.65
C PHE A 199 11.48 8.38 -11.54
N LEU A 200 11.48 7.67 -10.42
CA LEU A 200 10.50 6.65 -10.04
C LEU A 200 9.64 7.16 -8.88
N VAL A 201 8.34 7.00 -9.00
CA VAL A 201 7.42 7.20 -7.86
C VAL A 201 6.75 5.88 -7.50
N ASP A 202 6.95 5.43 -6.26
CA ASP A 202 6.18 4.34 -5.66
C ASP A 202 4.95 4.92 -4.95
N MET A 203 3.80 4.88 -5.62
CA MET A 203 2.54 5.39 -5.07
C MET A 203 1.69 4.32 -4.38
N ALA A 204 2.29 3.19 -3.96
CA ALA A 204 1.56 2.02 -3.48
C ALA A 204 0.53 2.34 -2.39
N HIS A 205 0.85 3.20 -1.45
CA HIS A 205 -0.08 3.57 -0.37
C HIS A 205 -1.24 4.45 -0.82
N ILE A 206 -1.00 5.33 -1.78
CA ILE A 206 -1.95 6.38 -2.19
C ILE A 206 -2.55 6.17 -3.58
N ALA A 207 -2.32 5.01 -4.21
CA ALA A 207 -2.76 4.76 -5.59
C ALA A 207 -4.25 4.98 -5.82
N GLY A 208 -5.09 4.62 -4.84
CA GLY A 208 -6.53 4.90 -4.90
C GLY A 208 -6.85 6.40 -4.86
N LEU A 209 -6.12 7.17 -4.05
CA LEU A 209 -6.26 8.63 -3.97
C LEU A 209 -5.81 9.31 -5.27
N VAL A 210 -4.69 8.84 -5.84
CA VAL A 210 -4.20 9.32 -7.14
C VAL A 210 -5.18 8.99 -8.27
N ALA A 211 -5.75 7.78 -8.27
CA ALA A 211 -6.72 7.32 -9.27
C ALA A 211 -7.96 8.23 -9.38
N THR A 212 -8.31 8.93 -8.31
CA THR A 212 -9.50 9.80 -8.23
C THR A 212 -9.18 11.28 -8.19
N GLY A 213 -7.90 11.65 -8.24
CA GLY A 213 -7.46 13.05 -8.13
C GLY A 213 -7.47 13.62 -6.71
N ALA A 214 -7.76 12.78 -5.69
CA ALA A 214 -7.72 13.18 -4.28
C ALA A 214 -6.28 13.39 -3.75
N HIS A 215 -5.29 12.93 -4.51
CA HIS A 215 -3.86 13.24 -4.34
C HIS A 215 -3.26 13.57 -5.71
N PRO A 216 -2.30 14.51 -5.81
CA PRO A 216 -1.62 14.82 -7.07
C PRO A 216 -1.05 13.57 -7.74
N SER A 217 -1.20 13.49 -9.07
CA SER A 217 -0.68 12.38 -9.86
C SER A 217 0.81 12.55 -10.16
N PRO A 218 1.65 11.54 -9.89
CA PRO A 218 3.06 11.54 -10.30
C PRO A 218 3.25 11.22 -11.79
N VAL A 219 2.25 10.62 -12.45
CA VAL A 219 2.38 10.04 -13.80
C VAL A 219 2.87 11.03 -14.87
N PRO A 220 2.42 12.29 -14.89
CA PRO A 220 2.92 13.26 -15.87
C PRO A 220 4.39 13.65 -15.65
N LEU A 221 4.92 13.50 -14.42
CA LEU A 221 6.23 13.99 -14.02
C LEU A 221 7.31 12.90 -13.99
N ALA A 222 6.93 11.68 -13.62
CA ALA A 222 7.84 10.56 -13.44
C ALA A 222 8.11 9.80 -14.75
N ASP A 223 9.27 9.16 -14.84
CA ASP A 223 9.58 8.21 -15.90
C ASP A 223 8.88 6.87 -15.66
N PHE A 224 8.81 6.49 -14.38
CA PHE A 224 8.18 5.27 -13.90
C PHE A 224 7.30 5.57 -12.69
N VAL A 225 6.15 4.90 -12.63
CA VAL A 225 5.31 4.90 -11.44
C VAL A 225 4.96 3.46 -11.11
N THR A 226 5.26 3.04 -9.89
CA THR A 226 4.91 1.71 -9.41
C THR A 226 3.84 1.78 -8.33
N THR A 227 3.08 0.70 -8.19
CA THR A 227 2.12 0.58 -7.10
C THR A 227 1.83 -0.87 -6.77
N THR A 228 1.29 -1.09 -5.57
CA THR A 228 0.50 -2.28 -5.26
C THR A 228 -0.95 -2.08 -5.69
N THR A 229 -1.69 -3.17 -5.82
CA THR A 229 -3.10 -3.12 -6.25
C THR A 229 -4.11 -3.29 -5.10
N HIS A 230 -3.66 -3.61 -3.88
CA HIS A 230 -4.50 -4.09 -2.77
C HIS A 230 -4.66 -3.15 -1.56
N LYS A 231 -4.09 -1.92 -1.61
CA LYS A 231 -4.20 -0.93 -0.52
C LYS A 231 -5.39 0.01 -0.78
N THR A 232 -5.15 1.30 -0.92
CA THR A 232 -6.22 2.26 -1.27
C THR A 232 -6.90 1.96 -2.60
N LEU A 233 -6.21 1.28 -3.54
CA LEU A 233 -6.79 0.87 -4.82
C LEU A 233 -7.77 -0.31 -4.71
N ARG A 234 -7.83 -0.99 -3.56
CA ARG A 234 -8.83 -2.01 -3.18
C ARG A 234 -8.93 -3.23 -4.12
N GLY A 235 -7.84 -3.57 -4.80
CA GLY A 235 -7.76 -4.74 -5.69
C GLY A 235 -7.18 -6.00 -5.03
N PRO A 236 -6.84 -7.02 -5.83
CA PRO A 236 -6.13 -8.19 -5.35
C PRO A 236 -4.70 -7.85 -4.96
N ARG A 237 -4.05 -8.71 -4.17
CA ARG A 237 -2.60 -8.56 -3.92
C ARG A 237 -1.83 -8.72 -5.22
N GLY A 238 -1.01 -7.71 -5.53
CA GLY A 238 -0.24 -7.66 -6.76
C GLY A 238 0.49 -6.32 -6.91
N GLY A 239 1.23 -6.16 -8.01
CA GLY A 239 1.92 -4.95 -8.41
C GLY A 239 1.47 -4.44 -9.77
N LEU A 240 1.82 -3.22 -10.09
CA LEU A 240 1.59 -2.54 -11.36
C LEU A 240 2.76 -1.60 -11.63
N ILE A 241 3.20 -1.53 -12.89
CA ILE A 241 4.16 -0.53 -13.34
C ILE A 241 3.50 0.29 -14.44
N LEU A 242 3.60 1.60 -14.30
CA LEU A 242 3.24 2.58 -15.32
C LEU A 242 4.52 3.27 -15.79
N SER A 243 4.63 3.60 -17.06
CA SER A 243 5.80 4.31 -17.57
C SER A 243 5.45 5.16 -18.80
N LYS A 244 6.38 6.02 -19.19
CA LYS A 244 6.38 6.62 -20.52
C LYS A 244 6.56 5.52 -21.57
N ALA A 245 5.98 5.69 -22.75
CA ALA A 245 6.03 4.71 -23.85
C ALA A 245 7.48 4.32 -24.23
N ALA A 246 8.40 5.27 -24.17
CA ALA A 246 9.81 5.07 -24.49
C ALA A 246 10.49 3.98 -23.65
N HIS A 247 9.99 3.73 -22.43
CA HIS A 247 10.56 2.76 -21.49
C HIS A 247 9.78 1.43 -21.46
N GLY A 248 8.60 1.37 -22.10
CA GLY A 248 7.70 0.23 -22.00
C GLY A 248 8.34 -1.11 -22.37
N ALA A 249 9.04 -1.18 -23.49
CA ALA A 249 9.70 -2.41 -23.93
C ALA A 249 10.80 -2.90 -22.95
N ALA A 250 11.55 -1.98 -22.33
CA ALA A 250 12.56 -2.33 -21.36
C ALA A 250 11.92 -2.85 -20.07
N ILE A 251 10.83 -2.25 -19.60
CA ILE A 251 10.05 -2.70 -18.46
C ILE A 251 9.47 -4.10 -18.71
N ASP A 252 8.82 -4.30 -19.84
CA ASP A 252 8.23 -5.60 -20.19
C ASP A 252 9.30 -6.70 -20.21
N LYS A 253 10.45 -6.45 -20.84
CA LYS A 253 11.57 -7.38 -20.85
C LYS A 253 12.14 -7.63 -19.46
N SER A 254 12.18 -6.64 -18.59
CA SER A 254 12.65 -6.79 -17.22
C SER A 254 11.68 -7.60 -16.36
N VAL A 255 10.37 -7.43 -16.55
CA VAL A 255 9.37 -8.25 -15.86
C VAL A 255 9.44 -9.69 -16.37
N PHE A 256 9.27 -9.90 -17.68
CA PHE A 256 9.38 -11.21 -18.32
C PHE A 256 10.29 -11.13 -19.55
N PRO A 257 11.33 -11.95 -19.61
CA PRO A 257 11.73 -13.03 -18.71
C PRO A 257 12.70 -12.60 -17.59
N GLY A 258 12.87 -11.31 -17.35
CA GLY A 258 13.95 -10.79 -16.49
C GLY A 258 13.87 -11.25 -15.02
N ILE A 259 12.72 -11.09 -14.37
CA ILE A 259 12.53 -11.42 -12.95
C ILE A 259 11.39 -12.38 -12.67
N GLN A 260 10.48 -12.59 -13.62
CA GLN A 260 9.32 -13.49 -13.51
C GLN A 260 9.26 -14.44 -14.70
N GLY A 261 8.60 -15.61 -14.50
CA GLY A 261 8.17 -16.54 -15.54
C GLY A 261 6.67 -16.37 -15.84
N GLY A 262 5.90 -17.46 -15.76
CA GLY A 262 4.46 -17.44 -16.03
C GLY A 262 3.70 -16.47 -15.13
N PRO A 263 2.92 -15.53 -15.70
CA PRO A 263 2.15 -14.59 -14.91
C PRO A 263 0.97 -15.27 -14.22
N MET A 264 0.54 -14.71 -13.08
CA MET A 264 -0.63 -15.20 -12.36
C MET A 264 -1.91 -14.65 -13.01
N MET A 265 -2.46 -15.38 -13.99
CA MET A 265 -3.57 -14.88 -14.81
C MET A 265 -4.85 -14.65 -14.03
N HIS A 266 -5.14 -15.43 -12.99
CA HIS A 266 -6.25 -15.19 -12.06
C HIS A 266 -6.10 -13.87 -11.29
N THR A 267 -4.89 -13.52 -10.89
CA THR A 267 -4.60 -12.22 -10.25
C THR A 267 -4.73 -11.07 -11.24
N ILE A 268 -4.29 -11.24 -12.49
CA ILE A 268 -4.44 -10.24 -13.55
C ILE A 268 -5.93 -10.01 -13.86
N ALA A 269 -6.73 -11.08 -13.94
CA ALA A 269 -8.18 -10.97 -14.10
C ALA A 269 -8.82 -10.17 -12.93
N ALA A 270 -8.40 -10.47 -11.70
CA ALA A 270 -8.86 -9.72 -10.53
C ALA A 270 -8.42 -8.26 -10.53
N LYS A 271 -7.20 -7.94 -11.03
CA LYS A 271 -6.76 -6.55 -11.28
C LYS A 271 -7.67 -5.87 -12.31
N ALA A 272 -8.04 -6.56 -13.39
CA ALA A 272 -8.95 -6.00 -14.39
C ALA A 272 -10.31 -5.64 -13.78
N VAL A 273 -10.85 -6.46 -12.87
CA VAL A 273 -12.10 -6.16 -12.14
C VAL A 273 -11.90 -4.92 -11.27
N ALA A 274 -10.88 -4.90 -10.42
CA ALA A 274 -10.61 -3.80 -9.49
C ALA A 274 -10.39 -2.46 -10.23
N PHE A 275 -9.69 -2.48 -11.36
CA PHE A 275 -9.48 -1.29 -12.17
C PHE A 275 -10.78 -0.84 -12.84
N GLY A 276 -11.67 -1.78 -13.22
CA GLY A 276 -13.02 -1.45 -13.67
C GLY A 276 -13.88 -0.79 -12.59
N GLU A 277 -13.74 -1.23 -11.33
CA GLU A 277 -14.39 -0.60 -10.18
C GLU A 277 -13.81 0.81 -9.91
N ALA A 278 -12.49 0.98 -10.01
CA ALA A 278 -11.80 2.24 -9.79
C ALA A 278 -12.16 3.34 -10.82
N LEU A 279 -12.63 2.97 -11.99
CA LEU A 279 -13.13 3.90 -13.02
C LEU A 279 -14.55 4.43 -12.73
N ARG A 280 -15.25 3.88 -11.75
CA ARG A 280 -16.64 4.28 -11.45
C ARG A 280 -16.67 5.53 -10.55
N PRO A 281 -17.67 6.41 -10.69
CA PRO A 281 -17.80 7.60 -9.83
C PRO A 281 -17.91 7.28 -8.33
N GLU A 282 -18.43 6.10 -7.98
CA GLU A 282 -18.54 5.64 -6.60
C GLU A 282 -17.17 5.51 -5.93
N PHE A 283 -16.14 5.17 -6.70
CA PHE A 283 -14.79 5.03 -6.20
C PHE A 283 -14.17 6.37 -5.78
N ALA A 284 -14.51 7.47 -6.48
CA ALA A 284 -14.09 8.80 -6.07
C ALA A 284 -14.70 9.18 -4.71
N ARG A 285 -16.03 8.99 -4.55
CA ARG A 285 -16.71 9.21 -3.26
C ARG A 285 -16.15 8.35 -2.13
N TYR A 286 -15.74 7.11 -2.45
CA TYR A 286 -15.07 6.23 -1.49
C TYR A 286 -13.73 6.81 -1.03
N GLN A 287 -12.88 7.29 -1.95
CA GLN A 287 -11.57 7.85 -1.60
C GLN A 287 -11.70 9.17 -0.82
N GLU A 288 -12.66 10.02 -1.14
CA GLU A 288 -12.96 11.23 -0.35
C GLU A 288 -13.31 10.84 1.10
N ARG A 289 -14.18 9.86 1.29
CA ARG A 289 -14.54 9.36 2.63
C ARG A 289 -13.37 8.72 3.36
N VAL A 290 -12.45 8.05 2.64
CA VAL A 290 -11.21 7.51 3.23
C VAL A 290 -10.41 8.64 3.89
N ILE A 291 -10.23 9.77 3.23
CA ILE A 291 -9.51 10.93 3.78
C ILE A 291 -10.29 11.57 4.93
N GLU A 292 -11.59 11.76 4.78
CA GLU A 292 -12.45 12.32 5.83
C GLU A 292 -12.41 11.49 7.10
N ASN A 293 -12.49 10.17 6.99
CA ASN A 293 -12.41 9.24 8.11
C ASN A 293 -11.03 9.29 8.79
N ALA A 294 -9.93 9.34 8.02
CA ALA A 294 -8.60 9.49 8.60
C ALA A 294 -8.46 10.79 9.39
N ARG A 295 -8.92 11.91 8.84
CA ARG A 295 -8.92 13.21 9.53
C ARG A 295 -9.76 13.18 10.80
N ALA A 296 -10.96 12.63 10.73
CA ALA A 296 -11.87 12.53 11.88
C ALA A 296 -11.28 11.72 13.03
N MET A 297 -10.63 10.57 12.75
CA MET A 297 -9.88 9.82 13.77
C MET A 297 -8.75 10.66 14.35
N GLY A 298 -7.98 11.35 13.51
CA GLY A 298 -6.86 12.19 13.92
C GLY A 298 -7.28 13.33 14.86
N GLU A 299 -8.38 14.01 14.56
CA GLU A 299 -8.93 15.08 15.42
C GLU A 299 -9.28 14.57 16.82
N GLU A 300 -9.91 13.39 16.94
CA GLU A 300 -10.25 12.82 18.25
C GLU A 300 -9.01 12.36 19.01
N LEU A 301 -8.01 11.80 18.32
CA LEU A 301 -6.74 11.45 18.93
C LEU A 301 -6.00 12.68 19.48
N GLN A 302 -6.00 13.80 18.74
CA GLN A 302 -5.43 15.07 19.22
C GLN A 302 -6.20 15.63 20.40
N ARG A 303 -7.54 15.55 20.43
CA ARG A 303 -8.37 15.92 21.58
C ARG A 303 -8.04 15.09 22.82
N ALA A 304 -7.69 13.82 22.64
CA ALA A 304 -7.21 12.93 23.69
C ALA A 304 -5.72 13.15 24.04
N GLY A 305 -5.09 14.22 23.53
CA GLY A 305 -3.71 14.57 23.84
C GLY A 305 -2.64 13.75 23.12
N ALA A 306 -2.98 12.97 22.09
CA ALA A 306 -1.99 12.29 21.27
C ALA A 306 -1.31 13.26 20.30
N ARG A 307 0.00 13.10 20.07
CA ARG A 307 0.74 13.82 19.03
C ARG A 307 0.64 13.08 17.70
N LEU A 308 0.27 13.79 16.65
CA LEU A 308 0.32 13.27 15.31
C LEU A 308 1.59 13.76 14.61
N VAL A 309 2.34 12.85 13.99
CA VAL A 309 3.50 13.19 13.16
C VAL A 309 3.06 14.11 12.02
N ALA A 310 3.87 15.12 11.72
CA ALA A 310 3.58 16.19 10.78
C ALA A 310 2.25 16.94 11.05
N GLY A 311 1.74 16.89 12.30
CA GLY A 311 0.56 17.63 12.75
C GLY A 311 -0.78 17.11 12.24
N GLY A 312 -0.86 15.95 11.57
CA GLY A 312 -2.11 15.38 11.07
C GLY A 312 -1.98 14.64 9.75
N THR A 313 -3.05 14.57 8.95
CA THR A 313 -3.04 13.84 7.67
C THR A 313 -3.78 14.56 6.55
N ASP A 314 -3.27 14.38 5.33
CA ASP A 314 -3.91 14.74 4.06
C ASP A 314 -4.34 13.48 3.29
N THR A 315 -4.01 12.28 3.80
CA THR A 315 -4.19 11.00 3.11
C THR A 315 -5.07 10.03 3.91
N HIS A 316 -4.91 8.75 3.66
CA HIS A 316 -5.64 7.65 4.29
C HIS A 316 -5.02 7.18 5.62
N LEU A 317 -3.87 7.69 6.02
CA LEU A 317 -3.12 7.19 7.18
C LEU A 317 -2.76 8.30 8.17
N LEU A 318 -2.64 7.90 9.41
CA LEU A 318 -2.12 8.68 10.53
C LEU A 318 -0.88 7.98 11.09
N LEU A 319 0.10 8.76 11.50
CA LEU A 319 1.24 8.28 12.29
C LEU A 319 1.19 8.96 13.66
N VAL A 320 0.95 8.17 14.70
CA VAL A 320 0.75 8.65 16.07
C VAL A 320 2.03 8.47 16.86
N ASP A 321 2.56 9.55 17.43
CA ASP A 321 3.68 9.52 18.36
C ASP A 321 3.17 9.25 19.78
N LEU A 322 3.65 8.18 20.39
CA LEU A 322 3.28 7.71 21.72
C LEU A 322 4.27 8.19 22.80
N GLY A 323 5.41 8.75 22.40
CA GLY A 323 6.46 9.23 23.30
C GLY A 323 5.96 10.22 24.37
N PRO A 324 5.14 11.24 24.04
CA PRO A 324 4.58 12.16 25.03
C PRO A 324 3.70 11.51 26.10
N LYS A 325 3.13 10.33 25.82
CA LYS A 325 2.35 9.54 26.79
C LYS A 325 3.20 8.48 27.52
N GLY A 326 4.51 8.40 27.25
CA GLY A 326 5.40 7.39 27.83
C GLY A 326 5.12 5.96 27.36
N LEU A 327 4.43 5.80 26.22
CA LEU A 327 4.03 4.51 25.67
C LEU A 327 4.96 4.12 24.51
N THR A 328 4.94 2.82 24.16
CA THR A 328 5.67 2.29 23.00
C THR A 328 4.71 1.68 21.97
N GLY A 329 5.13 1.68 20.71
CA GLY A 329 4.32 1.08 19.63
C GLY A 329 3.98 -0.38 19.91
N LYS A 330 4.95 -1.16 20.40
CA LYS A 330 4.74 -2.58 20.74
C LYS A 330 3.68 -2.80 21.84
N ALA A 331 3.70 -1.98 22.89
CA ALA A 331 2.73 -2.11 23.98
C ALA A 331 1.31 -1.74 23.51
N VAL A 332 1.19 -0.64 22.75
CA VAL A 332 -0.11 -0.16 22.26
C VAL A 332 -0.67 -1.08 21.17
N GLU A 333 0.16 -1.58 20.25
CA GLU A 333 -0.25 -2.58 19.25
C GLU A 333 -0.90 -3.81 19.94
N GLY A 334 -0.23 -4.37 20.96
CA GLY A 334 -0.76 -5.52 21.69
C GLY A 334 -2.05 -5.22 22.47
N TYR A 335 -2.12 -4.06 23.13
CA TYR A 335 -3.32 -3.67 23.88
C TYR A 335 -4.53 -3.42 22.97
N LEU A 336 -4.32 -2.77 21.82
CA LEU A 336 -5.39 -2.54 20.83
C LEU A 336 -5.89 -3.86 20.22
N ASP A 337 -4.99 -4.82 19.97
CA ASP A 337 -5.36 -6.14 19.48
C ASP A 337 -6.26 -6.90 20.44
N GLU A 338 -5.99 -6.81 21.76
CA GLU A 338 -6.85 -7.42 22.81
C GLU A 338 -8.27 -6.84 22.83
N ILE A 339 -8.46 -5.59 22.43
CA ILE A 339 -9.78 -4.95 22.27
C ILE A 339 -10.33 -4.99 20.84
N LYS A 340 -9.77 -5.86 19.98
CA LYS A 340 -10.22 -6.08 18.62
C LYS A 340 -10.00 -4.89 17.67
N ILE A 341 -8.96 -4.09 17.89
CA ILE A 341 -8.49 -3.05 16.97
C ILE A 341 -7.11 -3.42 16.46
N THR A 342 -7.02 -3.72 15.16
CA THR A 342 -5.78 -4.14 14.52
C THR A 342 -5.05 -2.92 13.93
N VAL A 343 -3.85 -2.63 14.45
CA VAL A 343 -2.93 -1.59 13.96
C VAL A 343 -1.54 -2.18 13.80
N ASN A 344 -0.58 -1.42 13.28
CA ASN A 344 0.82 -1.82 13.38
C ASN A 344 1.66 -0.79 14.15
N LYS A 345 2.58 -1.28 14.99
CA LYS A 345 3.65 -0.43 15.50
C LYS A 345 4.48 0.13 14.35
N ASN A 346 4.90 1.36 14.45
CA ASN A 346 5.65 2.04 13.40
C ASN A 346 6.67 3.00 13.99
N GLY A 347 7.89 3.01 13.45
CA GLY A 347 8.85 4.05 13.77
C GLY A 347 8.31 5.42 13.37
N ILE A 348 8.65 6.43 14.15
CA ILE A 348 8.41 7.84 13.82
C ILE A 348 9.72 8.48 13.32
N PRO A 349 9.69 9.60 12.60
CA PRO A 349 10.91 10.31 12.27
C PRO A 349 11.73 10.62 13.51
N PHE A 350 13.05 10.36 13.44
CA PHE A 350 13.99 10.53 14.56
C PHE A 350 13.66 9.68 15.80
N ASP A 351 13.05 8.52 15.61
CA ASP A 351 12.60 7.64 16.68
C ASP A 351 13.75 7.24 17.62
N PRO A 352 13.65 7.50 18.94
CA PRO A 352 14.67 7.07 19.90
C PRO A 352 14.63 5.56 20.20
N GLN A 353 13.56 4.86 19.81
CA GLN A 353 13.38 3.44 20.06
C GLN A 353 13.95 2.55 18.95
N LYS A 354 14.27 1.31 19.29
CA LYS A 354 14.65 0.29 18.28
C LYS A 354 13.44 -0.12 17.42
N PRO A 355 13.67 -0.56 16.16
CA PRO A 355 12.58 -0.96 15.25
C PRO A 355 11.62 -2.04 15.78
N ALA A 356 12.07 -2.90 16.68
CA ALA A 356 11.24 -3.93 17.31
C ALA A 356 10.27 -3.39 18.37
N VAL A 357 10.49 -2.16 18.86
CA VAL A 357 9.71 -1.50 19.93
C VAL A 357 8.90 -0.35 19.37
N THR A 358 9.55 0.59 18.69
CA THR A 358 9.04 1.84 18.12
C THR A 358 8.38 2.81 19.12
N SER A 359 8.37 4.10 18.77
CA SER A 359 7.66 5.12 19.55
C SER A 359 6.30 5.47 18.98
N GLY A 360 5.86 4.81 17.92
CA GLY A 360 4.58 5.13 17.27
C GLY A 360 3.78 3.92 16.84
N ILE A 361 2.54 4.23 16.42
CA ILE A 361 1.64 3.34 15.68
C ILE A 361 1.18 4.03 14.41
N ARG A 362 0.92 3.22 13.35
CA ARG A 362 0.29 3.69 12.12
C ARG A 362 -1.15 3.21 12.06
N ILE A 363 -2.06 4.13 11.74
CA ILE A 363 -3.51 3.90 11.65
C ILE A 363 -3.96 4.30 10.25
N GLY A 364 -4.84 3.52 9.63
CA GLY A 364 -5.43 3.81 8.33
C GLY A 364 -6.94 3.64 8.31
N SER A 365 -7.58 4.30 7.37
CA SER A 365 -9.04 4.33 7.22
C SER A 365 -9.62 3.50 6.07
N PRO A 366 -8.86 2.93 5.10
CA PRO A 366 -9.45 2.29 3.93
C PRO A 366 -10.39 1.13 4.27
N ALA A 367 -9.99 0.22 5.16
CA ALA A 367 -10.76 -0.98 5.49
C ALA A 367 -12.09 -0.64 6.17
N ILE A 368 -12.11 0.25 7.16
CA ILE A 368 -13.35 0.68 7.81
C ILE A 368 -14.27 1.44 6.85
N THR A 369 -13.71 2.23 5.94
CA THR A 369 -14.49 2.93 4.90
C THR A 369 -15.11 1.93 3.92
N THR A 370 -14.43 0.86 3.58
CA THR A 370 -14.94 -0.23 2.74
C THR A 370 -16.11 -0.96 3.40
N ARG A 371 -16.11 -1.09 4.73
CA ARG A 371 -17.24 -1.61 5.51
C ARG A 371 -18.43 -0.66 5.57
N GLY A 372 -18.31 0.57 5.05
CA GLY A 372 -19.40 1.57 5.03
C GLY A 372 -19.40 2.52 6.22
N MET A 373 -18.39 2.47 7.09
CA MET A 373 -18.25 3.42 8.20
C MET A 373 -17.95 4.81 7.66
N GLY A 374 -18.57 5.82 8.28
CA GLY A 374 -18.42 7.23 7.95
C GLY A 374 -17.69 8.01 9.04
N VAL A 375 -17.76 9.34 8.94
CA VAL A 375 -17.08 10.27 9.86
C VAL A 375 -17.51 10.07 11.31
N ALA A 376 -18.79 9.75 11.57
CA ALA A 376 -19.29 9.52 12.92
C ALA A 376 -18.63 8.30 13.58
N GLU A 377 -18.54 7.19 12.84
CA GLU A 377 -17.89 5.97 13.29
C GLU A 377 -16.37 6.15 13.42
N ALA A 378 -15.75 6.86 12.47
CA ALA A 378 -14.33 7.20 12.54
C ALA A 378 -14.00 8.04 13.79
N ARG A 379 -14.84 9.02 14.15
CA ARG A 379 -14.69 9.75 15.42
C ARG A 379 -14.83 8.82 16.63
N GLU A 380 -15.78 7.92 16.63
CA GLU A 380 -15.96 6.96 17.71
C GLU A 380 -14.73 6.05 17.86
N ILE A 381 -14.17 5.56 16.74
CA ILE A 381 -12.92 4.79 16.72
C ILE A 381 -11.77 5.63 17.30
N GLY A 382 -11.64 6.89 16.88
CA GLY A 382 -10.65 7.82 17.41
C GLY A 382 -10.74 8.01 18.93
N LYS A 383 -11.98 8.12 19.46
CA LYS A 383 -12.23 8.21 20.92
C LYS A 383 -11.84 6.92 21.64
N ILE A 384 -12.23 5.75 21.11
CA ILE A 384 -11.87 4.45 21.68
C ILE A 384 -10.35 4.31 21.80
N ILE A 385 -9.62 4.64 20.72
CA ILE A 385 -8.15 4.60 20.71
C ILE A 385 -7.58 5.65 21.71
N GLY A 386 -8.10 6.87 21.69
CA GLY A 386 -7.67 7.93 22.64
C GLY A 386 -7.81 7.49 24.09
N GLU A 387 -8.95 6.92 24.48
CA GLU A 387 -9.18 6.36 25.81
C GLU A 387 -8.25 5.18 26.11
N ALA A 388 -7.92 4.35 25.12
CA ALA A 388 -6.97 3.26 25.26
C ALA A 388 -5.53 3.76 25.54
N LEU A 389 -5.16 4.92 24.97
CA LEU A 389 -3.85 5.53 25.16
C LEU A 389 -3.68 6.25 26.52
N ASP A 390 -4.77 6.57 27.23
CA ASP A 390 -4.69 7.25 28.54
C ASP A 390 -4.30 6.30 29.66
N ASP A 391 -4.62 5.01 29.53
CA ASP A 391 -4.32 4.03 30.55
C ASP A 391 -4.32 2.60 29.97
N VAL A 392 -3.16 2.13 29.62
CA VAL A 392 -2.94 0.79 29.07
C VAL A 392 -2.91 -0.21 30.25
N GLY A 393 -4.04 -0.90 30.53
CA GLY A 393 -4.00 -2.01 31.47
C GLY A 393 -5.27 -2.46 32.21
N PRO A 394 -6.18 -1.60 32.74
CA PRO A 394 -7.29 -2.10 33.56
C PRO A 394 -8.28 -2.96 32.77
N ARG A 395 -8.51 -4.20 33.25
CA ARG A 395 -9.42 -5.19 32.61
C ARG A 395 -10.85 -4.67 32.38
N GLU A 396 -11.40 -3.90 33.32
CA GLU A 396 -12.74 -3.33 33.17
C GLU A 396 -12.83 -2.35 32.02
N ARG A 397 -11.79 -1.50 31.83
CA ARG A 397 -11.71 -0.59 30.68
C ARG A 397 -11.60 -1.35 29.38
N MET A 398 -10.75 -2.38 29.31
CA MET A 398 -10.61 -3.24 28.14
C MET A 398 -11.96 -3.85 27.72
N ALA A 399 -12.70 -4.43 28.67
CA ALA A 399 -14.00 -5.03 28.40
C ALA A 399 -15.01 -3.99 27.86
N ARG A 400 -15.01 -2.77 28.43
CA ARG A 400 -15.87 -1.68 27.97
C ARG A 400 -15.51 -1.21 26.55
N LEU A 401 -14.22 -1.02 26.27
CA LEU A 401 -13.73 -0.61 24.95
C LEU A 401 -14.01 -1.71 23.89
N ALA A 402 -13.73 -2.97 24.22
CA ALA A 402 -14.06 -4.11 23.34
C ALA A 402 -15.57 -4.21 23.06
N GLY A 403 -16.42 -3.90 24.05
CA GLY A 403 -17.88 -3.82 23.84
C GLY A 403 -18.26 -2.78 22.80
N ARG A 404 -17.67 -1.57 22.86
CA ARG A 404 -17.91 -0.51 21.85
C ARG A 404 -17.40 -0.91 20.44
N VAL A 405 -16.28 -1.62 20.37
CA VAL A 405 -15.78 -2.18 19.12
C VAL A 405 -16.78 -3.19 18.54
N ALA A 406 -17.27 -4.10 19.39
CA ALA A 406 -18.27 -5.11 18.99
C ALA A 406 -19.57 -4.47 18.47
N GLU A 407 -20.05 -3.41 19.11
CA GLU A 407 -21.22 -2.64 18.64
C GLU A 407 -21.00 -2.02 17.24
N LEU A 408 -19.80 -1.47 16.99
CA LEU A 408 -19.45 -0.93 15.66
C LEU A 408 -19.37 -2.04 14.62
N THR A 409 -18.66 -3.12 14.91
CA THR A 409 -18.44 -4.21 13.93
C THR A 409 -19.71 -4.98 13.61
N ALA A 410 -20.66 -5.09 14.55
CA ALA A 410 -21.97 -5.71 14.33
C ALA A 410 -22.88 -4.91 13.37
N ARG A 411 -22.69 -3.59 13.27
CA ARG A 411 -23.51 -2.71 12.40
C ARG A 411 -22.97 -2.62 10.97
N PHE A 412 -21.73 -2.95 10.74
CA PHE A 412 -21.03 -2.77 9.46
C PHE A 412 -20.35 -4.08 9.05
N GLU A 413 -20.94 -4.76 8.09
CA GLU A 413 -20.43 -6.05 7.62
C GLU A 413 -19.15 -5.88 6.75
N VAL A 414 -18.35 -6.92 6.73
CA VAL A 414 -17.23 -7.07 5.77
C VAL A 414 -17.81 -7.53 4.43
N PRO A 415 -17.51 -6.87 3.29
CA PRO A 415 -18.07 -7.19 1.97
C PRO A 415 -17.66 -8.54 1.40
#